data_47f8d3c9a843722d4a152cdc6e83625e
#
_entry.id   47f8d3c9a843722d4a152cdc6e83625e
#
_cell.length_a   1.000
_cell.length_b   1.000
_cell.length_c   1.000
_cell.angle_alpha   90.00
_cell.angle_beta   90.00
_cell.angle_gamma   90.00
#
_symmetry.space_group_name_H-M   'P 1'
#
loop_
_entity.id
_entity.type
_entity.pdbx_description
1 polymer ?
#
loop_
_entity_poly.entity_id
_entity_poly.type
_entity_poly.pdbx_seq_one_letter_code
_entity_poly.pdbx_strand_id
1 'polypeptide(L)'
;MAKKSRAQRSGGTRRSSASGKAAPAAQASGGFADALDRASSDWGTWLLVLAAASWFLAHLSPLAPIAIPAWIVTGLVLGLFRPWYGLLLTIVVVPFTGAAVDPQNGEVLRVVPIYGAAVRVLLDRFVIEPSFGRVGRRGPPWWVVAAAVAAAGLYALSALTGYMAQDRDPVFLRAGLQWLAGGAIPMMVAWIAAAHLVAGRDRLLTTIVLGTTVVACILALAAWVGIPGVDLFTFVRSVEGGRLGALGYPTPTAMGLATVLPMAVFAAWRIRRWLVLPVLGLVLVTMVLTWSRGPLIAVGVGAVAAVLASGRLDRRMAVAGAAAGAAALVGLVAVRYGTNLDAIMAAISASTGSDSDRINTWAAAVTITIANPFLGGGWYALLRVGDFAGRRIANAHNVLLDAFASGGLPLGITNTIVILYSGWMVWVRRHTMAVYLIAAVVTFLVCGFWDIPQVRSYAAVMGGIVLGMAAGPLIARSAGGEALAA
;
A
#
# COMPACT_ATOMS: atom_id res chain seq x y z
N MET A 1 10.95 -25.77 -64.16
CA MET A 1 10.48 -27.15 -64.36
C MET A 1 9.95 -27.59 -63.01
N ALA A 2 8.85 -28.03 -62.82
CA ALA A 2 7.57 -28.61 -63.15
C ALA A 2 6.63 -28.24 -62.00
N LYS A 3 5.52 -27.62 -62.15
CA LYS A 3 4.17 -27.98 -62.60
C LYS A 3 3.52 -29.20 -61.93
N LYS A 4 2.31 -28.92 -61.39
CA LYS A 4 1.12 -29.81 -61.14
C LYS A 4 0.88 -30.02 -59.61
N SER A 5 -0.35 -30.07 -59.12
CA SER A 5 -1.71 -29.95 -59.72
C SER A 5 -2.76 -29.80 -58.66
N ARG A 6 -3.83 -29.14 -59.02
CA ARG A 6 -5.19 -29.08 -58.41
C ARG A 6 -5.70 -30.42 -57.83
N ALA A 7 -6.39 -30.33 -56.72
CA ALA A 7 -7.59 -31.16 -56.49
C ALA A 7 -8.63 -30.31 -55.74
N GLN A 8 -9.68 -29.91 -56.44
CA GLN A 8 -10.98 -29.48 -55.91
C GLN A 8 -11.64 -30.70 -55.27
N ARG A 9 -12.21 -30.49 -54.09
CA ARG A 9 -13.37 -31.30 -53.67
C ARG A 9 -14.42 -30.35 -53.10
N SER A 10 -15.44 -30.19 -53.87
CA SER A 10 -16.79 -29.68 -53.58
C SER A 10 -17.52 -30.67 -52.65
N GLY A 11 -18.37 -30.16 -51.81
CA GLY A 11 -19.49 -30.95 -51.32
C GLY A 11 -19.87 -30.68 -49.89
N GLY A 12 -21.06 -30.13 -49.71
CA GLY A 12 -21.85 -30.41 -48.49
C GLY A 12 -22.31 -29.21 -47.71
N THR A 13 -23.20 -28.40 -48.32
CA THR A 13 -24.15 -27.57 -47.58
C THR A 13 -25.00 -28.42 -46.65
N ARG A 14 -24.80 -28.28 -45.34
CA ARG A 14 -25.82 -28.57 -44.34
C ARG A 14 -26.09 -27.32 -43.55
N ARG A 15 -27.09 -26.55 -43.96
CA ARG A 15 -27.79 -25.58 -43.13
C ARG A 15 -28.52 -26.37 -42.03
N SER A 16 -28.00 -26.39 -40.83
CA SER A 16 -28.80 -26.60 -39.62
C SER A 16 -29.24 -25.26 -39.07
N SER A 17 -30.47 -24.93 -39.33
CA SER A 17 -31.23 -23.88 -38.69
C SER A 17 -31.41 -24.25 -37.21
N ALA A 18 -30.42 -23.94 -36.40
CA ALA A 18 -30.60 -23.87 -34.96
C ALA A 18 -31.25 -22.51 -34.66
N SER A 19 -32.54 -22.50 -34.44
CA SER A 19 -33.27 -21.41 -33.82
C SER A 19 -32.69 -21.19 -32.42
N GLY A 20 -31.66 -20.37 -32.33
CA GLY A 20 -31.17 -19.87 -31.07
C GLY A 20 -32.25 -18.99 -30.45
N LYS A 21 -32.99 -19.55 -29.49
CA LYS A 21 -33.73 -18.72 -28.52
C LYS A 21 -32.71 -17.77 -27.91
N ALA A 22 -32.78 -16.50 -28.33
CA ALA A 22 -32.10 -15.40 -27.65
C ALA A 22 -32.47 -15.49 -26.17
N ALA A 23 -31.51 -15.83 -25.33
CA ALA A 23 -31.67 -15.67 -23.89
C ALA A 23 -32.05 -14.22 -23.65
N PRO A 24 -33.12 -13.95 -22.87
CA PRO A 24 -33.50 -12.58 -22.57
C PRO A 24 -32.29 -11.90 -21.92
N ALA A 25 -31.85 -10.81 -22.55
CA ALA A 25 -30.90 -9.91 -21.95
C ALA A 25 -31.45 -9.54 -20.57
N ALA A 26 -30.87 -10.11 -19.53
CA ALA A 26 -31.23 -9.83 -18.16
C ALA A 26 -31.13 -8.32 -17.97
N GLN A 27 -32.25 -7.70 -17.78
CA GLN A 27 -32.42 -6.29 -17.50
C GLN A 27 -31.56 -5.93 -16.30
N ALA A 28 -30.41 -5.31 -16.57
CA ALA A 28 -29.51 -4.70 -15.58
C ALA A 28 -30.11 -3.34 -15.13
N SER A 29 -31.37 -3.32 -14.75
CA SER A 29 -32.07 -2.15 -14.22
C SER A 29 -32.52 -2.36 -12.77
N GLY A 30 -31.71 -3.05 -11.97
CA GLY A 30 -31.86 -2.95 -10.53
C GLY A 30 -31.35 -1.59 -10.11
N GLY A 31 -32.25 -0.64 -9.86
CA GLY A 31 -31.91 0.71 -9.45
C GLY A 31 -31.09 0.72 -8.14
N PHE A 32 -30.51 1.87 -7.81
CA PHE A 32 -29.79 2.10 -6.56
C PHE A 32 -30.61 1.65 -5.33
N ALA A 33 -31.94 1.79 -5.37
CA ALA A 33 -32.87 1.30 -4.34
C ALA A 33 -32.78 -0.22 -4.14
N ASP A 34 -32.77 -1.03 -5.21
CA ASP A 34 -32.67 -2.49 -5.12
C ASP A 34 -31.26 -2.95 -4.64
N ALA A 35 -30.25 -2.14 -4.92
CA ALA A 35 -28.90 -2.39 -4.38
C ALA A 35 -28.84 -2.08 -2.89
N LEU A 36 -29.51 -1.01 -2.45
CA LEU A 36 -29.60 -0.60 -1.06
C LEU A 36 -30.43 -1.60 -0.23
N ASP A 37 -31.55 -2.10 -0.76
CA ASP A 37 -32.38 -3.12 -0.10
C ASP A 37 -31.62 -4.45 0.08
N ARG A 38 -30.88 -4.87 -0.94
CA ARG A 38 -30.03 -6.06 -0.81
C ARG A 38 -28.90 -5.86 0.17
N ALA A 39 -28.29 -4.67 0.22
CA ALA A 39 -27.25 -4.33 1.17
C ALA A 39 -27.80 -4.26 2.61
N SER A 40 -28.97 -3.68 2.79
CA SER A 40 -29.63 -3.56 4.11
C SER A 40 -30.08 -4.90 4.71
N SER A 41 -30.37 -5.90 3.88
CA SER A 41 -30.70 -7.25 4.32
C SER A 41 -29.48 -8.10 4.71
N ASP A 42 -28.26 -7.67 4.36
CA ASP A 42 -27.04 -8.38 4.72
C ASP A 42 -26.51 -7.90 6.09
N TRP A 43 -26.50 -8.81 7.07
CA TRP A 43 -25.94 -8.54 8.40
C TRP A 43 -24.49 -8.03 8.35
N GLY A 44 -23.72 -8.43 7.33
CA GLY A 44 -22.35 -7.93 7.12
C GLY A 44 -22.30 -6.44 6.84
N THR A 45 -23.31 -5.89 6.16
CA THR A 45 -23.45 -4.45 5.94
C THR A 45 -23.73 -3.70 7.25
N TRP A 46 -24.61 -4.25 8.10
CA TRP A 46 -24.87 -3.67 9.43
C TRP A 46 -23.65 -3.70 10.32
N LEU A 47 -22.90 -4.79 10.29
CA LEU A 47 -21.65 -4.89 11.02
C LEU A 47 -20.60 -3.89 10.51
N LEU A 48 -20.54 -3.64 9.20
CA LEU A 48 -19.69 -2.61 8.61
C LEU A 48 -20.08 -1.21 9.09
N VAL A 49 -21.38 -0.90 9.10
CA VAL A 49 -21.89 0.38 9.61
C VAL A 49 -21.57 0.55 11.11
N LEU A 50 -21.78 -0.49 11.89
CA LEU A 50 -21.47 -0.48 13.34
C LEU A 50 -19.97 -0.27 13.58
N ALA A 51 -19.12 -0.97 12.84
CA ALA A 51 -17.68 -0.81 12.95
C ALA A 51 -17.24 0.60 12.54
N ALA A 52 -17.75 1.13 11.42
CA ALA A 52 -17.46 2.49 10.99
C ALA A 52 -17.95 3.53 12.02
N ALA A 53 -19.16 3.38 12.54
CA ALA A 53 -19.70 4.26 13.58
C ALA A 53 -18.83 4.22 14.84
N SER A 54 -18.42 3.02 15.30
CA SER A 54 -17.53 2.86 16.45
C SER A 54 -16.18 3.55 16.21
N TRP A 55 -15.63 3.47 15.00
CA TRP A 55 -14.42 4.21 14.62
C TRP A 55 -14.58 5.72 14.75
N PHE A 56 -15.66 6.28 14.18
CA PHE A 56 -15.92 7.72 14.31
C PHE A 56 -16.14 8.16 15.74
N LEU A 57 -16.92 7.40 16.52
CA LEU A 57 -17.18 7.68 17.95
C LEU A 57 -15.91 7.59 18.79
N ALA A 58 -14.95 6.74 18.44
CA ALA A 58 -13.67 6.65 19.13
C ALA A 58 -12.85 7.96 19.05
N HIS A 59 -13.14 8.83 18.06
CA HIS A 59 -12.50 10.14 17.93
C HIS A 59 -13.19 11.23 18.77
N LEU A 60 -14.36 10.95 19.33
CA LEU A 60 -15.06 11.85 20.24
C LEU A 60 -14.63 11.52 21.68
N SER A 61 -13.79 12.39 22.27
CA SER A 61 -13.12 12.17 23.56
C SER A 61 -13.97 11.53 24.65
N PRO A 62 -15.22 11.98 24.93
CA PRO A 62 -16.01 11.37 25.99
C PRO A 62 -16.50 9.95 25.69
N LEU A 63 -16.56 9.55 24.43
CA LEU A 63 -17.04 8.24 23.98
C LEU A 63 -15.92 7.23 23.73
N ALA A 64 -14.68 7.67 23.65
CA ALA A 64 -13.52 6.84 23.33
C ALA A 64 -13.39 5.57 24.21
N PRO A 65 -13.61 5.61 25.55
CA PRO A 65 -13.49 4.42 26.39
C PRO A 65 -14.44 3.27 26.03
N ILE A 66 -15.59 3.57 25.44
CA ILE A 66 -16.58 2.57 25.01
C ILE A 66 -16.39 2.26 23.52
N ALA A 67 -16.15 3.28 22.72
CA ALA A 67 -16.07 3.15 21.26
C ALA A 67 -14.81 2.40 20.80
N ILE A 68 -13.67 2.52 21.49
CA ILE A 68 -12.43 1.80 21.14
C ILE A 68 -12.59 0.28 21.30
N PRO A 69 -13.05 -0.27 22.42
CA PRO A 69 -13.35 -1.69 22.54
C PRO A 69 -14.40 -2.16 21.53
N ALA A 70 -15.46 -1.39 21.31
CA ALA A 70 -16.49 -1.72 20.33
C ALA A 70 -15.89 -1.79 18.91
N TRP A 71 -15.02 -0.85 18.54
CA TRP A 71 -14.29 -0.87 17.27
C TRP A 71 -13.40 -2.11 17.12
N ILE A 72 -12.63 -2.45 18.14
CA ILE A 72 -11.75 -3.63 18.11
C ILE A 72 -12.57 -4.89 17.86
N VAL A 73 -13.64 -5.10 18.63
CA VAL A 73 -14.48 -6.29 18.51
C VAL A 73 -15.18 -6.32 17.15
N THR A 74 -15.87 -5.25 16.77
CA THR A 74 -16.64 -5.19 15.52
C THR A 74 -15.73 -5.27 14.30
N GLY A 75 -14.55 -4.63 14.33
CA GLY A 75 -13.57 -4.67 13.26
C GLY A 75 -12.97 -6.07 13.06
N LEU A 76 -12.58 -6.75 14.13
CA LEU A 76 -12.10 -8.14 14.07
C LEU A 76 -13.18 -9.09 13.57
N VAL A 77 -14.40 -9.01 14.13
CA VAL A 77 -15.54 -9.85 13.74
C VAL A 77 -15.90 -9.61 12.28
N LEU A 78 -15.96 -8.34 11.84
CA LEU A 78 -16.18 -8.01 10.44
C LEU A 78 -15.12 -8.64 9.54
N GLY A 79 -13.84 -8.48 9.88
CA GLY A 79 -12.73 -9.07 9.12
C GLY A 79 -12.83 -10.59 9.06
N LEU A 80 -13.14 -11.24 10.18
CA LEU A 80 -13.22 -12.70 10.28
C LEU A 80 -14.40 -13.29 9.49
N PHE A 81 -15.58 -12.69 9.57
CA PHE A 81 -16.79 -13.24 8.94
C PHE A 81 -17.05 -12.66 7.54
N ARG A 82 -16.56 -11.47 7.25
CA ARG A 82 -16.67 -10.78 5.96
C ARG A 82 -15.31 -10.18 5.55
N PRO A 83 -14.32 -11.02 5.22
CA PRO A 83 -12.93 -10.58 5.06
C PRO A 83 -12.75 -9.49 4.00
N TRP A 84 -13.58 -9.49 2.95
CA TRP A 84 -13.60 -8.41 1.97
C TRP A 84 -13.99 -7.06 2.58
N TYR A 85 -15.01 -7.02 3.44
CA TYR A 85 -15.41 -5.79 4.11
C TYR A 85 -14.37 -5.33 5.14
N GLY A 86 -13.68 -6.28 5.82
CA GLY A 86 -12.55 -5.97 6.68
C GLY A 86 -11.40 -5.30 5.92
N LEU A 87 -11.06 -5.80 4.73
CA LEU A 87 -10.06 -5.18 3.86
C LEU A 87 -10.48 -3.76 3.43
N LEU A 88 -11.73 -3.58 2.96
CA LEU A 88 -12.23 -2.28 2.53
C LEU A 88 -12.27 -1.26 3.67
N LEU A 89 -12.75 -1.68 4.83
CA LEU A 89 -12.82 -0.80 6.01
C LEU A 89 -11.42 -0.35 6.43
N THR A 90 -10.43 -1.25 6.40
CA THR A 90 -9.04 -0.88 6.67
C THR A 90 -8.54 0.18 5.69
N ILE A 91 -8.81 0.03 4.38
CA ILE A 91 -8.41 1.02 3.37
C ILE A 91 -9.04 2.38 3.67
N VAL A 92 -10.31 2.39 4.08
CA VAL A 92 -11.04 3.63 4.39
C VAL A 92 -10.48 4.32 5.63
N VAL A 93 -10.17 3.57 6.69
CA VAL A 93 -9.78 4.17 7.99
C VAL A 93 -8.29 4.43 8.14
N VAL A 94 -7.44 3.65 7.45
CA VAL A 94 -5.98 3.70 7.67
C VAL A 94 -5.34 5.08 7.42
N PRO A 95 -5.82 5.94 6.51
CA PRO A 95 -5.25 7.29 6.37
C PRO A 95 -5.72 8.27 7.44
N PHE A 96 -6.73 7.95 8.24
CA PHE A 96 -7.30 8.87 9.22
C PHE A 96 -6.82 8.57 10.63
N THR A 97 -6.21 9.55 11.26
CA THR A 97 -5.82 9.54 12.68
C THR A 97 -6.49 10.70 13.36
N GLY A 98 -7.33 10.43 14.35
CA GLY A 98 -7.94 11.50 15.14
C GLY A 98 -7.06 11.96 16.29
N ALA A 99 -7.23 13.21 16.71
CA ALA A 99 -6.51 13.80 17.84
C ALA A 99 -6.89 13.15 19.19
N ALA A 100 -8.09 12.56 19.29
CA ALA A 100 -8.57 11.94 20.53
C ALA A 100 -7.92 10.57 20.83
N VAL A 101 -7.33 9.93 19.82
CA VAL A 101 -6.60 8.67 19.99
C VAL A 101 -5.11 9.00 19.98
N ASP A 102 -4.38 8.56 21.02
CA ASP A 102 -2.92 8.66 21.04
C ASP A 102 -2.36 8.20 19.71
N PRO A 103 -1.51 8.99 19.03
CA PRO A 103 -0.97 8.68 17.73
C PRO A 103 -0.37 7.28 17.60
N GLN A 104 0.27 6.80 18.67
CA GLN A 104 0.88 5.47 18.68
C GLN A 104 -0.16 4.35 18.77
N ASN A 105 -1.18 4.50 19.60
CA ASN A 105 -2.27 3.54 19.70
C ASN A 105 -3.17 3.58 18.46
N GLY A 106 -3.34 4.76 17.86
CA GLY A 106 -4.08 4.95 16.61
C GLY A 106 -3.51 4.16 15.43
N GLU A 107 -2.18 3.98 15.37
CA GLU A 107 -1.55 3.15 14.32
C GLU A 107 -2.05 1.70 14.37
N VAL A 108 -2.16 1.11 15.56
CA VAL A 108 -2.64 -0.27 15.75
C VAL A 108 -4.14 -0.37 15.50
N LEU A 109 -4.91 0.57 16.02
CA LEU A 109 -6.37 0.52 15.94
C LEU A 109 -6.87 0.58 14.48
N ARG A 110 -6.23 1.36 13.61
CA ARG A 110 -6.61 1.49 12.20
C ARG A 110 -6.54 0.19 11.39
N VAL A 111 -5.70 -0.74 11.83
CA VAL A 111 -5.44 -1.99 11.09
C VAL A 111 -6.17 -3.20 11.65
N VAL A 112 -6.98 -3.02 12.71
CA VAL A 112 -7.72 -4.11 13.35
C VAL A 112 -8.55 -4.97 12.39
N PRO A 113 -9.35 -4.41 11.44
CA PRO A 113 -10.18 -5.24 10.58
C PRO A 113 -9.37 -6.14 9.63
N ILE A 114 -8.17 -5.73 9.22
CA ILE A 114 -7.37 -6.55 8.30
C ILE A 114 -6.77 -7.78 8.98
N TYR A 115 -6.53 -7.73 10.28
CA TYR A 115 -6.12 -8.92 11.04
C TYR A 115 -7.19 -10.01 10.98
N GLY A 116 -8.46 -9.65 11.22
CA GLY A 116 -9.58 -10.57 11.07
C GLY A 116 -9.69 -11.14 9.65
N ALA A 117 -9.53 -10.29 8.64
CA ALA A 117 -9.57 -10.71 7.24
C ALA A 117 -8.47 -11.71 6.87
N ALA A 118 -7.25 -11.48 7.33
CA ALA A 118 -6.13 -12.40 7.06
C ALA A 118 -6.29 -13.72 7.81
N VAL A 119 -6.73 -13.70 9.08
CA VAL A 119 -7.03 -14.91 9.83
C VAL A 119 -8.07 -15.75 9.09
N ARG A 120 -9.16 -15.15 8.61
CA ARG A 120 -10.16 -15.85 7.82
C ARG A 120 -9.59 -16.47 6.55
N VAL A 121 -8.80 -15.72 5.79
CA VAL A 121 -8.14 -16.22 4.57
C VAL A 121 -7.25 -17.42 4.87
N LEU A 122 -6.48 -17.37 5.96
CA LEU A 122 -5.62 -18.47 6.38
C LEU A 122 -6.44 -19.70 6.82
N LEU A 123 -7.52 -19.50 7.58
CA LEU A 123 -8.43 -20.58 7.98
C LEU A 123 -9.07 -21.25 6.76
N ASP A 124 -9.60 -20.46 5.82
CA ASP A 124 -10.20 -20.99 4.60
C ASP A 124 -9.19 -21.82 3.79
N ARG A 125 -7.96 -21.34 3.70
CA ARG A 125 -6.92 -21.96 2.89
C ARG A 125 -6.31 -23.23 3.49
N PHE A 126 -6.06 -23.24 4.78
CA PHE A 126 -5.28 -24.29 5.43
C PHE A 126 -6.13 -25.25 6.27
N VAL A 127 -7.32 -24.83 6.71
CA VAL A 127 -8.16 -25.60 7.64
C VAL A 127 -9.46 -26.05 6.99
N ILE A 128 -10.21 -25.11 6.38
CA ILE A 128 -11.59 -25.39 5.89
C ILE A 128 -11.55 -26.03 4.51
N GLU A 129 -10.73 -25.53 3.62
CA GLU A 129 -10.55 -26.08 2.27
C GLU A 129 -9.06 -26.38 2.02
N PRO A 130 -8.48 -27.41 2.62
CA PRO A 130 -7.07 -27.74 2.43
C PRO A 130 -6.82 -28.22 0.99
N SER A 131 -6.84 -27.29 0.06
CA SER A 131 -6.64 -27.54 -1.36
C SER A 131 -5.14 -27.61 -1.71
N PHE A 132 -4.37 -28.44 -0.99
CA PHE A 132 -2.95 -28.66 -1.26
C PHE A 132 -2.65 -29.12 -2.69
N GLY A 133 -3.64 -29.67 -3.41
CA GLY A 133 -3.50 -30.15 -4.79
C GLY A 133 -4.09 -29.26 -5.88
N ARG A 134 -4.93 -28.26 -5.56
CA ARG A 134 -5.61 -27.41 -6.55
C ARG A 134 -5.11 -25.97 -6.61
N VAL A 135 -3.97 -25.69 -6.01
CA VAL A 135 -3.42 -24.35 -5.74
C VAL A 135 -2.99 -23.59 -7.02
N GLY A 136 -2.96 -24.21 -8.18
CA GLY A 136 -2.43 -23.59 -9.41
C GLY A 136 -3.21 -22.41 -9.98
N ARG A 137 -4.43 -22.07 -9.49
CA ARG A 137 -5.29 -21.07 -10.16
C ARG A 137 -5.75 -19.88 -9.32
N ARG A 138 -5.63 -19.87 -8.00
CA ARG A 138 -6.31 -18.85 -7.16
C ARG A 138 -5.47 -18.11 -6.11
N GLY A 139 -4.16 -18.16 -6.13
CA GLY A 139 -3.34 -17.41 -5.17
C GLY A 139 -1.85 -17.72 -5.27
N PRO A 140 -1.02 -17.04 -4.45
CA PRO A 140 0.42 -17.30 -4.39
C PRO A 140 0.71 -18.72 -3.86
N PRO A 141 1.89 -19.30 -4.15
CA PRO A 141 2.31 -20.59 -3.61
C PRO A 141 2.25 -20.60 -2.08
N TRP A 142 1.96 -21.75 -1.48
CA TRP A 142 1.82 -21.88 -0.02
C TRP A 142 3.08 -21.43 0.74
N TRP A 143 4.28 -21.69 0.20
CA TRP A 143 5.54 -21.33 0.84
C TRP A 143 5.74 -19.80 0.93
N VAL A 144 5.22 -19.02 -0.03
CA VAL A 144 5.25 -17.55 0.04
C VAL A 144 4.29 -17.05 1.12
N VAL A 145 3.10 -17.68 1.23
CA VAL A 145 2.15 -17.35 2.31
C VAL A 145 2.75 -17.71 3.67
N ALA A 146 3.40 -18.89 3.76
CA ALA A 146 4.11 -19.28 4.97
C ALA A 146 5.24 -18.28 5.32
N ALA A 147 5.98 -17.78 4.31
CA ALA A 147 6.98 -16.73 4.52
C ALA A 147 6.36 -15.44 5.05
N ALA A 148 5.19 -15.02 4.54
CA ALA A 148 4.51 -13.82 5.04
C ALA A 148 4.02 -13.99 6.49
N VAL A 149 3.48 -15.16 6.84
CA VAL A 149 3.08 -15.50 8.21
C VAL A 149 4.30 -15.54 9.14
N ALA A 150 5.37 -16.20 8.70
CA ALA A 150 6.62 -16.26 9.46
C ALA A 150 7.22 -14.86 9.66
N ALA A 151 7.24 -14.01 8.62
CA ALA A 151 7.71 -12.63 8.74
C ALA A 151 6.91 -11.85 9.78
N ALA A 152 5.57 -11.96 9.77
CA ALA A 152 4.72 -11.31 10.79
C ALA A 152 5.04 -11.78 12.21
N GLY A 153 5.22 -13.09 12.43
CA GLY A 153 5.62 -13.65 13.71
C GLY A 153 7.02 -13.23 14.16
N LEU A 154 7.98 -13.21 13.23
CA LEU A 154 9.36 -12.80 13.50
C LEU A 154 9.47 -11.30 13.79
N TYR A 155 8.64 -10.45 13.18
CA TYR A 155 8.52 -9.06 13.58
C TYR A 155 8.05 -8.94 15.04
N ALA A 156 7.02 -9.70 15.44
CA ALA A 156 6.59 -9.72 16.85
C ALA A 156 7.72 -10.20 17.78
N LEU A 157 8.47 -11.23 17.38
CA LEU A 157 9.61 -11.72 18.14
C LEU A 157 10.72 -10.66 18.23
N SER A 158 10.95 -9.86 17.19
CA SER A 158 11.95 -8.79 17.20
C SER A 158 11.66 -7.69 18.22
N ALA A 159 10.36 -7.45 18.55
CA ALA A 159 10.01 -6.54 19.65
C ALA A 159 10.45 -7.10 21.01
N LEU A 160 10.28 -8.41 21.20
CA LEU A 160 10.72 -9.09 22.42
C LEU A 160 12.23 -9.11 22.54
N THR A 161 12.96 -9.42 21.47
CA THR A 161 14.43 -9.37 21.47
C THR A 161 14.95 -7.96 21.72
N GLY A 162 14.31 -6.94 21.14
CA GLY A 162 14.61 -5.53 21.41
C GLY A 162 14.42 -5.17 22.87
N TYR A 163 13.33 -5.61 23.48
CA TYR A 163 13.04 -5.44 24.91
C TYR A 163 14.11 -6.09 25.79
N MET A 164 14.47 -7.34 25.50
CA MET A 164 15.49 -8.06 26.25
C MET A 164 16.86 -7.40 26.15
N ALA A 165 17.16 -6.81 25.02
CA ALA A 165 18.42 -6.14 24.74
C ALA A 165 18.51 -4.69 25.28
N GLN A 166 17.39 -4.13 25.76
CA GLN A 166 17.28 -2.78 26.35
C GLN A 166 16.99 -2.86 27.86
N ASP A 167 17.69 -3.73 28.56
CA ASP A 167 17.62 -3.92 30.01
C ASP A 167 16.21 -4.19 30.56
N ARG A 168 15.36 -4.77 29.70
CA ARG A 168 13.94 -5.08 29.96
C ARG A 168 13.09 -3.85 30.28
N ASP A 169 13.42 -2.70 29.69
CA ASP A 169 12.60 -1.52 29.85
C ASP A 169 11.23 -1.70 29.13
N PRO A 170 10.12 -1.69 29.87
CA PRO A 170 8.77 -1.90 29.31
C PRO A 170 8.37 -0.84 28.29
N VAL A 171 8.99 0.33 28.31
CA VAL A 171 8.76 1.38 27.30
C VAL A 171 9.18 0.90 25.91
N PHE A 172 10.33 0.22 25.81
CA PHE A 172 10.80 -0.33 24.52
C PHE A 172 9.93 -1.48 24.02
N LEU A 173 9.45 -2.35 24.90
CA LEU A 173 8.51 -3.41 24.52
C LEU A 173 7.21 -2.81 23.99
N ARG A 174 6.64 -1.87 24.74
CA ARG A 174 5.40 -1.19 24.36
C ARG A 174 5.56 -0.46 23.02
N ALA A 175 6.61 0.35 22.89
CA ALA A 175 6.90 1.07 21.65
C ALA A 175 7.12 0.10 20.48
N GLY A 176 7.92 -0.95 20.65
CA GLY A 176 8.17 -1.97 19.63
C GLY A 176 6.90 -2.66 19.17
N LEU A 177 6.06 -3.12 20.10
CA LEU A 177 4.79 -3.76 19.77
C LEU A 177 3.84 -2.81 19.06
N GLN A 178 3.73 -1.56 19.48
CA GLN A 178 2.87 -0.56 18.85
C GLN A 178 3.31 -0.28 17.38
N TRP A 179 4.61 -0.11 17.17
CA TRP A 179 5.14 0.16 15.83
C TRP A 179 5.04 -1.04 14.90
N LEU A 180 5.31 -2.24 15.41
CA LEU A 180 5.25 -3.45 14.62
C LEU A 180 3.80 -3.85 14.34
N ALA A 181 2.92 -3.79 15.34
CA ALA A 181 1.50 -4.06 15.17
C ALA A 181 0.76 -2.99 14.37
N GLY A 182 1.28 -1.75 14.31
CA GLY A 182 0.74 -0.68 13.47
C GLY A 182 1.34 -0.63 12.06
N GLY A 183 2.48 -1.26 11.81
CA GLY A 183 3.24 -1.12 10.56
C GLY A 183 3.68 -2.41 9.90
N ALA A 184 4.77 -3.01 10.35
CA ALA A 184 5.40 -4.13 9.66
C ALA A 184 4.53 -5.40 9.60
N ILE A 185 3.87 -5.76 10.70
CA ILE A 185 2.95 -6.89 10.73
C ILE A 185 1.73 -6.64 9.84
N PRO A 186 1.03 -5.48 9.90
CA PRO A 186 -0.04 -5.14 8.97
C PRO A 186 0.37 -5.19 7.50
N MET A 187 1.60 -4.87 7.13
CA MET A 187 2.07 -5.02 5.75
C MET A 187 1.97 -6.47 5.28
N MET A 188 2.45 -7.43 6.08
CA MET A 188 2.35 -8.86 5.76
C MET A 188 0.92 -9.37 5.76
N VAL A 189 0.13 -8.94 6.73
CA VAL A 189 -1.29 -9.28 6.88
C VAL A 189 -2.12 -8.72 5.72
N ALA A 190 -1.88 -7.47 5.32
CA ALA A 190 -2.51 -6.84 4.16
C ALA A 190 -2.12 -7.54 2.85
N TRP A 191 -0.86 -7.97 2.73
CA TRP A 191 -0.41 -8.78 1.61
C TRP A 191 -1.20 -10.08 1.49
N ILE A 192 -1.35 -10.83 2.60
CA ILE A 192 -2.12 -12.09 2.65
C ILE A 192 -3.57 -11.83 2.22
N ALA A 193 -4.23 -10.84 2.82
CA ALA A 193 -5.62 -10.51 2.52
C ALA A 193 -5.81 -10.11 1.05
N ALA A 194 -4.99 -9.18 0.54
CA ALA A 194 -5.11 -8.69 -0.82
C ALA A 194 -4.83 -9.76 -1.87
N ALA A 195 -3.81 -10.60 -1.65
CA ALA A 195 -3.45 -11.68 -2.55
C ALA A 195 -4.57 -12.71 -2.78
N HIS A 196 -5.54 -12.78 -1.87
CA HIS A 196 -6.65 -13.75 -1.96
C HIS A 196 -8.00 -13.11 -2.24
N LEU A 197 -8.25 -11.87 -1.78
CA LEU A 197 -9.57 -11.25 -1.79
C LEU A 197 -9.83 -10.33 -2.98
N VAL A 198 -8.79 -9.80 -3.63
CA VAL A 198 -8.95 -8.74 -4.63
C VAL A 198 -9.30 -9.25 -6.02
N ALA A 199 -9.09 -10.55 -6.31
CA ALA A 199 -9.39 -11.13 -7.63
C ALA A 199 -10.83 -10.83 -8.08
N GLY A 200 -10.96 -10.19 -9.25
CA GLY A 200 -12.24 -9.78 -9.83
C GLY A 200 -12.95 -8.60 -9.15
N ARG A 201 -12.32 -8.01 -8.12
CA ARG A 201 -12.86 -6.86 -7.34
C ARG A 201 -11.96 -5.62 -7.39
N ASP A 202 -10.94 -5.65 -8.22
CA ASP A 202 -9.95 -4.57 -8.39
C ASP A 202 -10.60 -3.22 -8.73
N ARG A 203 -11.71 -3.24 -9.49
CA ARG A 203 -12.46 -2.04 -9.85
C ARG A 203 -13.05 -1.33 -8.63
N LEU A 204 -13.70 -2.07 -7.76
CA LEU A 204 -14.30 -1.52 -6.54
C LEU A 204 -13.21 -1.03 -5.60
N LEU A 205 -12.15 -1.84 -5.42
CA LEU A 205 -11.02 -1.48 -4.56
C LEU A 205 -10.34 -0.19 -5.02
N THR A 206 -10.01 -0.06 -6.31
CA THR A 206 -9.38 1.15 -6.84
C THR A 206 -10.26 2.38 -6.73
N THR A 207 -11.60 2.22 -6.86
CA THR A 207 -12.56 3.32 -6.66
C THR A 207 -12.61 3.77 -5.20
N ILE A 208 -12.58 2.83 -4.25
CA ILE A 208 -12.52 3.15 -2.82
C ILE A 208 -11.18 3.82 -2.47
N VAL A 209 -10.06 3.29 -2.98
CA VAL A 209 -8.75 3.93 -2.84
C VAL A 209 -8.76 5.37 -3.35
N LEU A 210 -9.36 5.62 -4.53
CA LEU A 210 -9.51 6.98 -5.05
C LEU A 210 -10.28 7.88 -4.07
N GLY A 211 -11.49 7.46 -3.66
CA GLY A 211 -12.34 8.25 -2.76
C GLY A 211 -11.63 8.55 -1.44
N THR A 212 -11.04 7.53 -0.83
CA THR A 212 -10.30 7.67 0.43
C THR A 212 -9.08 8.58 0.27
N THR A 213 -8.32 8.44 -0.81
CA THR A 213 -7.13 9.27 -1.08
C THR A 213 -7.52 10.74 -1.28
N VAL A 214 -8.58 11.02 -2.03
CA VAL A 214 -9.07 12.39 -2.26
C VAL A 214 -9.51 13.03 -0.95
N VAL A 215 -10.33 12.33 -0.17
CA VAL A 215 -10.79 12.84 1.14
C VAL A 215 -9.60 13.06 2.08
N ALA A 216 -8.68 12.11 2.15
CA ALA A 216 -7.49 12.23 2.99
C ALA A 216 -6.61 13.44 2.61
N CYS A 217 -6.38 13.67 1.31
CA CYS A 217 -5.63 14.83 0.84
C CYS A 217 -6.34 16.16 1.12
N ILE A 218 -7.67 16.22 0.92
CA ILE A 218 -8.46 17.43 1.22
C ILE A 218 -8.38 17.75 2.70
N LEU A 219 -8.60 16.77 3.58
CA LEU A 219 -8.52 16.97 5.02
C LEU A 219 -7.09 17.35 5.46
N ALA A 220 -6.07 16.72 4.87
CA ALA A 220 -4.68 17.04 5.13
C ALA A 220 -4.35 18.49 4.79
N LEU A 221 -4.79 18.96 3.63
CA LEU A 221 -4.60 20.36 3.21
C LEU A 221 -5.43 21.33 4.05
N ALA A 222 -6.67 20.98 4.37
CA ALA A 222 -7.54 21.78 5.23
C ALA A 222 -6.93 21.96 6.63
N ALA A 223 -6.40 20.88 7.20
CA ALA A 223 -5.70 20.93 8.47
C ALA A 223 -4.40 21.76 8.38
N TRP A 224 -3.65 21.64 7.26
CA TRP A 224 -2.42 22.39 7.05
C TRP A 224 -2.65 23.91 6.95
N VAL A 225 -3.77 24.32 6.38
CA VAL A 225 -4.17 25.76 6.35
C VAL A 225 -4.91 26.19 7.61
N GLY A 226 -5.08 25.31 8.60
CA GLY A 226 -5.61 25.66 9.91
C GLY A 226 -7.15 25.74 9.98
N ILE A 227 -7.88 24.99 9.13
CA ILE A 227 -9.35 24.92 9.23
C ILE A 227 -9.74 24.23 10.55
N PRO A 228 -10.51 24.90 11.45
CA PRO A 228 -10.87 24.33 12.75
C PRO A 228 -11.68 23.03 12.63
N GLY A 229 -11.46 22.10 13.55
CA GLY A 229 -12.20 20.83 13.65
C GLY A 229 -11.73 19.73 12.70
N VAL A 230 -10.87 20.03 11.74
CA VAL A 230 -10.31 19.03 10.82
C VAL A 230 -9.25 18.17 11.51
N ASP A 231 -8.62 18.69 12.54
CA ASP A 231 -7.69 17.99 13.43
C ASP A 231 -8.32 16.79 14.17
N LEU A 232 -9.64 16.73 14.27
CA LEU A 232 -10.35 15.54 14.77
C LEU A 232 -10.12 14.31 13.89
N PHE A 233 -9.85 14.49 12.60
CA PHE A 233 -9.69 13.42 11.61
C PHE A 233 -8.26 13.26 11.09
N THR A 234 -7.42 14.27 11.31
CA THR A 234 -6.06 14.28 10.80
C THR A 234 -5.08 14.66 11.91
N PHE A 235 -4.01 13.91 12.00
CA PHE A 235 -2.93 14.23 12.92
C PHE A 235 -1.96 15.18 12.23
N VAL A 236 -2.23 16.49 12.30
CA VAL A 236 -1.27 17.50 11.88
C VAL A 236 -0.28 17.73 13.01
N ARG A 237 0.85 17.07 13.00
CA ARG A 237 2.02 17.62 13.62
C ARG A 237 2.67 18.57 12.61
N SER A 238 2.76 19.83 12.95
CA SER A 238 3.77 20.73 12.37
C SER A 238 5.13 20.16 12.80
N VAL A 239 5.63 19.19 12.04
CA VAL A 239 6.99 18.72 12.24
C VAL A 239 7.91 19.85 11.81
N GLU A 240 9.06 19.95 12.49
CA GLU A 240 10.09 20.96 12.25
C GLU A 240 10.16 21.45 10.80
N GLY A 241 10.06 22.77 10.59
CA GLY A 241 10.18 23.40 9.28
C GLY A 241 8.93 23.44 8.40
N GLY A 242 7.72 23.31 8.95
CA GLY A 242 6.46 23.52 8.20
C GLY A 242 6.12 22.40 7.20
N ARG A 243 6.58 21.18 7.45
CA ARG A 243 6.26 19.99 6.64
C ARG A 243 4.87 19.45 6.94
N LEU A 244 4.13 19.07 5.90
CA LEU A 244 2.84 18.43 6.05
C LEU A 244 2.99 16.99 6.55
N GLY A 245 2.49 16.69 7.74
CA GLY A 245 2.52 15.37 8.38
C GLY A 245 1.13 14.82 8.69
N ALA A 246 0.11 15.25 7.96
CA ALA A 246 -1.30 15.04 8.29
C ALA A 246 -1.76 13.58 8.43
N LEU A 247 -1.17 12.66 7.67
CA LEU A 247 -1.50 11.22 7.74
C LEU A 247 -0.47 10.44 8.58
N GLY A 248 0.12 11.10 9.57
CA GLY A 248 1.19 10.59 10.39
C GLY A 248 2.44 11.46 10.32
N TYR A 249 3.59 10.87 9.95
CA TYR A 249 4.80 11.62 9.67
C TYR A 249 4.91 12.00 8.19
N PRO A 250 5.64 13.08 7.83
CA PRO A 250 5.71 13.56 6.45
C PRO A 250 6.14 12.48 5.44
N THR A 251 7.23 11.78 5.70
CA THR A 251 7.76 10.80 4.74
C THR A 251 6.83 9.58 4.57
N PRO A 252 6.34 8.91 5.61
CA PRO A 252 5.34 7.85 5.46
C PRO A 252 4.04 8.30 4.81
N THR A 253 3.59 9.53 5.07
CA THR A 253 2.45 10.13 4.36
C THR A 253 2.70 10.16 2.86
N ALA A 254 3.85 10.71 2.43
CA ALA A 254 4.22 10.78 1.03
C ALA A 254 4.39 9.39 0.39
N MET A 255 4.95 8.42 1.11
CA MET A 255 5.11 7.04 0.63
C MET A 255 3.77 6.35 0.40
N GLY A 256 2.84 6.47 1.35
CA GLY A 256 1.50 5.92 1.21
C GLY A 256 0.78 6.54 0.01
N LEU A 257 0.79 7.87 -0.11
CA LEU A 257 0.21 8.58 -1.24
C LEU A 257 0.87 8.19 -2.57
N ALA A 258 2.19 8.11 -2.63
CA ALA A 258 2.93 7.67 -3.82
C ALA A 258 2.50 6.27 -4.27
N THR A 259 2.37 5.34 -3.32
CA THR A 259 2.00 3.95 -3.58
C THR A 259 0.59 3.83 -4.15
N VAL A 260 -0.36 4.62 -3.65
CA VAL A 260 -1.77 4.55 -4.10
C VAL A 260 -2.08 5.45 -5.30
N LEU A 261 -1.24 6.42 -5.61
CA LEU A 261 -1.46 7.37 -6.70
C LEU A 261 -1.77 6.70 -8.05
N PRO A 262 -1.03 5.67 -8.52
CA PRO A 262 -1.35 5.00 -9.78
C PRO A 262 -2.75 4.36 -9.78
N MET A 263 -3.18 3.82 -8.65
CA MET A 263 -4.51 3.22 -8.49
C MET A 263 -5.61 4.29 -8.52
N ALA A 264 -5.39 5.41 -7.82
CA ALA A 264 -6.31 6.54 -7.78
C ALA A 264 -6.47 7.19 -9.16
N VAL A 265 -5.35 7.43 -9.86
CA VAL A 265 -5.35 7.97 -11.23
C VAL A 265 -6.08 7.04 -12.20
N PHE A 266 -5.85 5.73 -12.11
CA PHE A 266 -6.55 4.74 -12.92
C PHE A 266 -8.06 4.73 -12.66
N ALA A 267 -8.48 4.78 -11.41
CA ALA A 267 -9.89 4.83 -11.04
C ALA A 267 -10.54 6.15 -11.53
N ALA A 268 -9.87 7.27 -11.34
CA ALA A 268 -10.32 8.58 -11.85
C ALA A 268 -10.51 8.57 -13.37
N TRP A 269 -9.52 8.03 -14.10
CA TRP A 269 -9.59 7.89 -15.57
C TRP A 269 -10.78 7.03 -16.01
N ARG A 270 -11.08 5.96 -15.28
CA ARG A 270 -12.23 5.07 -15.58
C ARG A 270 -13.58 5.74 -15.32
N ILE A 271 -13.68 6.57 -14.28
CA ILE A 271 -14.91 7.30 -13.96
C ILE A 271 -15.12 8.41 -14.98
N ARG A 272 -14.16 9.31 -15.11
CA ARG A 272 -14.15 10.42 -16.07
C ARG A 272 -12.70 10.87 -16.32
N ARG A 273 -12.29 10.95 -17.58
CA ARG A 273 -10.92 11.32 -17.97
C ARG A 273 -10.46 12.68 -17.41
N TRP A 274 -11.36 13.64 -17.28
CA TRP A 274 -11.04 14.97 -16.74
C TRP A 274 -10.71 14.94 -15.24
N LEU A 275 -11.14 13.92 -14.48
CA LEU A 275 -10.78 13.76 -13.07
C LEU A 275 -9.30 13.43 -12.84
N VAL A 276 -8.60 12.96 -13.86
CA VAL A 276 -7.19 12.57 -13.74
C VAL A 276 -6.32 13.74 -13.29
N LEU A 277 -6.47 14.90 -13.94
CA LEU A 277 -5.66 16.08 -13.61
C LEU A 277 -5.93 16.63 -12.20
N PRO A 278 -7.18 16.83 -11.76
CA PRO A 278 -7.46 17.24 -10.38
C PRO A 278 -6.93 16.27 -9.33
N VAL A 279 -7.12 14.95 -9.54
CA VAL A 279 -6.64 13.92 -8.60
C VAL A 279 -5.12 13.92 -8.54
N LEU A 280 -4.46 13.91 -9.70
CA LEU A 280 -3.01 13.96 -9.78
C LEU A 280 -2.46 15.23 -9.12
N GLY A 281 -3.03 16.39 -9.44
CA GLY A 281 -2.64 17.68 -8.85
C GLY A 281 -2.82 17.69 -7.33
N LEU A 282 -3.97 17.25 -6.83
CA LEU A 282 -4.27 17.19 -5.40
C LEU A 282 -3.26 16.33 -4.63
N VAL A 283 -3.02 15.10 -5.13
CA VAL A 283 -2.08 14.17 -4.47
C VAL A 283 -0.65 14.68 -4.56
N LEU A 284 -0.21 15.18 -5.72
CA LEU A 284 1.13 15.73 -5.88
C LEU A 284 1.38 16.95 -5.00
N VAL A 285 0.42 17.89 -4.91
CA VAL A 285 0.53 19.06 -4.01
C VAL A 285 0.67 18.58 -2.56
N THR A 286 -0.17 17.63 -2.13
CA THR A 286 -0.09 17.06 -0.79
C THR A 286 1.28 16.42 -0.53
N MET A 287 1.80 15.64 -1.49
CA MET A 287 3.14 15.02 -1.39
C MET A 287 4.26 16.06 -1.36
N VAL A 288 4.18 17.09 -2.19
CA VAL A 288 5.17 18.19 -2.24
C VAL A 288 5.27 18.87 -0.87
N LEU A 289 4.14 19.16 -0.23
CA LEU A 289 4.10 19.81 1.09
C LEU A 289 4.70 18.94 2.22
N THR A 290 4.88 17.62 2.00
CA THR A 290 5.63 16.77 2.94
C THR A 290 7.13 16.98 2.88
N TRP A 291 7.65 17.65 1.86
CA TRP A 291 9.09 17.82 1.57
C TRP A 291 9.87 16.52 1.50
N SER A 292 9.23 15.43 1.07
CA SER A 292 9.83 14.09 0.96
C SER A 292 10.19 13.81 -0.50
N ARG A 293 11.49 13.82 -0.83
CA ARG A 293 12.00 13.65 -2.22
C ARG A 293 11.88 12.21 -2.71
N GLY A 294 12.20 11.24 -1.85
CA GLY A 294 12.21 9.82 -2.21
C GLY A 294 10.89 9.34 -2.84
N PRO A 295 9.73 9.59 -2.22
CA PRO A 295 8.43 9.22 -2.79
C PRO A 295 8.11 9.90 -4.13
N LEU A 296 8.53 11.14 -4.35
CA LEU A 296 8.35 11.83 -5.65
C LEU A 296 9.18 11.16 -6.75
N ILE A 297 10.44 10.84 -6.46
CA ILE A 297 11.31 10.07 -7.39
C ILE A 297 10.69 8.70 -7.65
N ALA A 298 10.18 8.03 -6.62
CA ALA A 298 9.56 6.71 -6.74
C ALA A 298 8.34 6.72 -7.67
N VAL A 299 7.50 7.75 -7.61
CA VAL A 299 6.37 7.93 -8.55
C VAL A 299 6.88 8.06 -9.98
N GLY A 300 7.93 8.85 -10.20
CA GLY A 300 8.55 8.99 -11.52
C GLY A 300 9.06 7.66 -12.08
N VAL A 301 9.80 6.89 -11.26
CA VAL A 301 10.32 5.56 -11.64
C VAL A 301 9.17 4.59 -11.90
N GLY A 302 8.13 4.58 -11.06
CA GLY A 302 6.94 3.76 -11.24
C GLY A 302 6.19 4.09 -12.55
N ALA A 303 6.07 5.37 -12.89
CA ALA A 303 5.47 5.81 -14.14
C ALA A 303 6.29 5.35 -15.36
N VAL A 304 7.62 5.46 -15.31
CA VAL A 304 8.51 4.96 -16.37
C VAL A 304 8.36 3.44 -16.53
N ALA A 305 8.36 2.69 -15.44
CA ALA A 305 8.17 1.23 -15.46
C ALA A 305 6.83 0.84 -16.10
N ALA A 306 5.76 1.57 -15.78
CA ALA A 306 4.44 1.38 -16.36
C ALA A 306 4.42 1.63 -17.87
N VAL A 307 5.06 2.70 -18.33
CA VAL A 307 5.19 3.03 -19.76
C VAL A 307 5.99 1.95 -20.51
N LEU A 308 7.13 1.53 -19.95
CA LEU A 308 7.93 0.45 -20.53
C LEU A 308 7.15 -0.87 -20.63
N ALA A 309 6.42 -1.24 -19.58
CA ALA A 309 5.60 -2.45 -19.54
C ALA A 309 4.41 -2.38 -20.51
N SER A 310 3.92 -1.19 -20.83
CA SER A 310 2.80 -1.02 -21.77
C SER A 310 3.16 -1.38 -23.21
N GLY A 311 4.44 -1.41 -23.56
CA GLY A 311 4.93 -1.58 -24.93
C GLY A 311 4.59 -0.40 -25.87
N ARG A 312 4.03 0.66 -25.32
CA ARG A 312 3.56 1.87 -26.03
C ARG A 312 4.47 3.05 -25.68
N LEU A 313 5.76 2.89 -25.91
CA LEU A 313 6.69 3.99 -25.70
C LEU A 313 6.51 5.01 -26.82
N ASP A 314 5.48 5.85 -26.74
CA ASP A 314 5.51 7.10 -27.47
C ASP A 314 6.55 8.00 -26.81
N ARG A 315 7.61 8.30 -27.55
CA ARG A 315 8.70 9.20 -27.13
C ARG A 315 8.14 10.52 -26.57
N ARG A 316 7.00 10.99 -27.10
CA ARG A 316 6.33 12.22 -26.65
C ARG A 316 5.79 12.07 -25.22
N MET A 317 5.19 10.93 -24.86
CA MET A 317 4.69 10.68 -23.50
C MET A 317 5.84 10.56 -22.50
N ALA A 318 6.95 9.91 -22.86
CA ALA A 318 8.14 9.82 -22.00
C ALA A 318 8.75 11.21 -21.77
N VAL A 319 8.87 12.02 -22.82
CA VAL A 319 9.38 13.41 -22.73
C VAL A 319 8.42 14.29 -21.91
N ALA A 320 7.10 14.18 -22.12
CA ALA A 320 6.10 14.95 -21.36
C ALA A 320 6.12 14.56 -19.87
N GLY A 321 6.23 13.26 -19.55
CA GLY A 321 6.35 12.78 -18.17
C GLY A 321 7.63 13.28 -17.50
N ALA A 322 8.77 13.22 -18.20
CA ALA A 322 10.04 13.73 -17.69
C ALA A 322 9.99 15.26 -17.49
N ALA A 323 9.41 16.00 -18.43
CA ALA A 323 9.25 17.44 -18.32
C ALA A 323 8.33 17.84 -17.16
N ALA A 324 7.20 17.12 -16.96
CA ALA A 324 6.30 17.32 -15.83
C ALA A 324 6.99 17.03 -14.48
N GLY A 325 7.78 15.96 -14.40
CA GLY A 325 8.59 15.62 -13.24
C GLY A 325 9.64 16.69 -12.93
N ALA A 326 10.35 17.17 -13.94
CA ALA A 326 11.32 18.25 -13.80
C ALA A 326 10.65 19.58 -13.37
N ALA A 327 9.51 19.93 -13.98
CA ALA A 327 8.75 21.12 -13.60
C ALA A 327 8.23 21.06 -12.16
N ALA A 328 7.76 19.88 -11.71
CA ALA A 328 7.34 19.67 -10.33
C ALA A 328 8.52 19.82 -9.36
N LEU A 329 9.70 19.30 -9.71
CA LEU A 329 10.93 19.45 -8.91
C LEU A 329 11.37 20.91 -8.82
N VAL A 330 11.40 21.62 -9.96
CA VAL A 330 11.74 23.05 -10.02
C VAL A 330 10.73 23.86 -9.20
N GLY A 331 9.43 23.59 -9.36
CA GLY A 331 8.37 24.23 -8.60
C GLY A 331 8.54 24.01 -7.09
N LEU A 332 8.90 22.80 -6.68
CA LEU A 332 9.20 22.45 -5.30
C LEU A 332 10.33 23.31 -4.73
N VAL A 333 11.45 23.37 -5.49
CA VAL A 333 12.63 24.15 -5.10
C VAL A 333 12.27 25.65 -5.02
N ALA A 334 11.55 26.16 -6.01
CA ALA A 334 11.14 27.57 -6.05
C ALA A 334 10.21 27.96 -4.89
N VAL A 335 9.26 27.09 -4.53
CA VAL A 335 8.35 27.34 -3.38
C VAL A 335 9.13 27.33 -2.06
N ARG A 336 10.14 26.48 -1.92
CA ARG A 336 10.90 26.35 -0.67
C ARG A 336 11.95 27.42 -0.47
N TYR A 337 12.70 27.72 -1.51
CA TYR A 337 13.91 28.53 -1.43
C TYR A 337 13.81 29.85 -2.20
N GLY A 338 12.70 30.07 -2.92
CA GLY A 338 12.56 31.20 -3.84
C GLY A 338 13.63 31.15 -4.91
N THR A 339 14.25 32.32 -5.18
CA THR A 339 15.39 32.48 -6.10
C THR A 339 16.73 32.50 -5.34
N ASN A 340 16.76 32.16 -4.06
CA ASN A 340 17.98 32.21 -3.25
C ASN A 340 18.87 30.99 -3.56
N LEU A 341 19.86 31.21 -4.39
CA LEU A 341 20.79 30.19 -4.88
C LEU A 341 21.63 29.61 -3.74
N ASP A 342 22.04 30.42 -2.75
CA ASP A 342 22.82 29.97 -1.61
C ASP A 342 22.01 29.03 -0.72
N ALA A 343 20.73 29.32 -0.51
CA ALA A 343 19.82 28.44 0.22
C ALA A 343 19.60 27.11 -0.52
N ILE A 344 19.51 27.14 -1.85
CA ILE A 344 19.40 25.92 -2.70
C ILE A 344 20.67 25.10 -2.60
N MET A 345 21.85 25.74 -2.74
CA MET A 345 23.15 25.04 -2.65
C MET A 345 23.40 24.48 -1.24
N ALA A 346 23.04 25.22 -0.18
CA ALA A 346 23.09 24.72 1.18
C ALA A 346 22.17 23.52 1.40
N ALA A 347 20.97 23.54 0.81
CA ALA A 347 20.04 22.41 0.88
C ALA A 347 20.54 21.17 0.11
N ILE A 348 21.21 21.36 -1.03
CA ILE A 348 21.85 20.27 -1.79
C ILE A 348 23.00 19.68 -0.98
N SER A 349 23.88 20.49 -0.40
CA SER A 349 25.00 20.02 0.42
C SER A 349 24.53 19.30 1.69
N ALA A 350 23.50 19.82 2.37
CA ALA A 350 22.87 19.14 3.50
C ALA A 350 22.25 17.79 3.11
N SER A 351 21.79 17.65 1.85
CA SER A 351 21.24 16.38 1.37
C SER A 351 22.28 15.32 1.11
N THR A 352 23.49 15.69 0.69
CA THR A 352 24.61 14.75 0.51
C THR A 352 25.11 14.22 1.86
N GLY A 353 25.07 15.03 2.93
CA GLY A 353 25.30 14.58 4.30
C GLY A 353 24.28 13.52 4.76
N SER A 354 23.00 13.74 4.45
CA SER A 354 21.94 12.75 4.75
C SER A 354 22.12 11.41 4.02
N ASP A 355 22.72 11.39 2.84
CA ASP A 355 22.95 10.15 2.10
C ASP A 355 24.19 9.39 2.65
N SER A 356 25.22 10.07 3.14
CA SER A 356 26.32 9.45 3.86
C SER A 356 25.86 8.81 5.18
N ASP A 357 24.93 9.45 5.89
CA ASP A 357 24.34 8.90 7.11
C ASP A 357 23.58 7.61 6.83
N ARG A 358 22.87 7.52 5.67
CA ARG A 358 22.20 6.28 5.26
C ARG A 358 23.17 5.14 4.97
N ILE A 359 24.27 5.41 4.25
CA ILE A 359 25.28 4.39 3.96
C ILE A 359 25.88 3.86 5.26
N ASN A 360 26.19 4.73 6.22
CA ASN A 360 26.69 4.34 7.54
C ASN A 360 25.65 3.50 8.30
N THR A 361 24.36 3.87 8.20
CA THR A 361 23.26 3.13 8.82
C THR A 361 23.07 1.75 8.18
N TRP A 362 23.27 1.64 6.87
CA TRP A 362 23.24 0.34 6.16
C TRP A 362 24.41 -0.55 6.58
N ALA A 363 25.61 0.00 6.69
CA ALA A 363 26.78 -0.72 7.20
C ALA A 363 26.56 -1.22 8.64
N ALA A 364 25.98 -0.39 9.50
CA ALA A 364 25.60 -0.77 10.86
C ALA A 364 24.55 -1.89 10.88
N ALA A 365 23.53 -1.82 10.02
CA ALA A 365 22.51 -2.86 9.90
C ALA A 365 23.13 -4.21 9.50
N VAL A 366 24.07 -4.22 8.55
CA VAL A 366 24.81 -5.41 8.15
C VAL A 366 25.65 -5.94 9.32
N THR A 367 26.37 -5.08 10.03
CA THR A 367 27.17 -5.46 11.20
C THR A 367 26.32 -6.11 12.28
N ILE A 368 25.15 -5.53 12.61
CA ILE A 368 24.22 -6.09 13.59
C ILE A 368 23.75 -7.48 13.14
N THR A 369 23.41 -7.63 11.85
CA THR A 369 22.95 -8.90 11.30
C THR A 369 24.04 -9.98 11.40
N ILE A 370 25.29 -9.65 11.09
CA ILE A 370 26.41 -10.58 11.17
C ILE A 370 26.67 -10.97 12.63
N ALA A 371 26.60 -10.02 13.55
CA ALA A 371 26.80 -10.28 14.98
C ALA A 371 25.69 -11.12 15.61
N ASN A 372 24.45 -11.02 15.08
CA ASN A 372 23.27 -11.70 15.61
C ASN A 372 22.45 -12.34 14.47
N PRO A 373 22.98 -13.37 13.78
CA PRO A 373 22.39 -13.85 12.53
C PRO A 373 21.00 -14.51 12.69
N PHE A 374 20.69 -15.06 13.85
CA PHE A 374 19.41 -15.79 14.04
C PHE A 374 18.26 -14.93 14.56
N LEU A 375 18.52 -13.99 15.46
CA LEU A 375 17.48 -13.18 16.10
C LEU A 375 17.61 -11.68 15.77
N GLY A 376 18.69 -11.28 15.08
CA GLY A 376 19.01 -9.89 14.87
C GLY A 376 19.33 -9.16 16.17
N GLY A 377 19.39 -7.84 16.13
CA GLY A 377 19.54 -7.01 17.31
C GLY A 377 18.25 -6.63 17.99
N GLY A 378 17.11 -7.09 17.49
CA GLY A 378 15.77 -6.69 17.93
C GLY A 378 15.34 -5.34 17.37
N TRP A 379 14.08 -4.97 17.64
CA TRP A 379 13.55 -3.67 17.26
C TRP A 379 14.39 -2.55 17.89
N TYR A 380 14.67 -1.51 17.14
CA TYR A 380 15.57 -0.41 17.53
C TYR A 380 17.05 -0.80 17.75
N ALA A 381 17.51 -1.91 17.20
CA ALA A 381 18.92 -2.32 17.32
C ALA A 381 19.92 -1.23 16.92
N LEU A 382 19.59 -0.43 15.92
CA LEU A 382 20.45 0.65 15.44
C LEU A 382 20.63 1.79 16.44
N LEU A 383 19.70 2.03 17.35
CA LEU A 383 19.86 3.01 18.44
C LEU A 383 21.02 2.67 19.38
N ARG A 384 21.44 1.40 19.42
CA ARG A 384 22.52 0.93 20.31
C ARG A 384 23.91 1.03 19.71
N VAL A 385 24.02 1.13 18.41
CA VAL A 385 25.31 1.11 17.70
C VAL A 385 26.00 2.47 17.71
N GLY A 386 25.33 3.50 18.18
CA GLY A 386 25.95 4.80 18.44
C GLY A 386 25.25 5.98 17.76
N ASP A 387 25.67 7.17 18.14
CA ASP A 387 25.24 8.41 17.53
C ASP A 387 25.95 8.58 16.17
N PHE A 388 25.19 8.40 15.09
CA PHE A 388 25.67 8.77 13.76
C PHE A 388 25.54 10.30 13.60
N ALA A 389 26.67 10.99 13.53
CA ALA A 389 26.72 12.45 13.36
C ALA A 389 25.85 13.24 14.38
N GLY A 390 25.81 12.79 15.65
CA GLY A 390 25.02 13.42 16.71
C GLY A 390 23.50 13.17 16.62
N ARG A 391 23.06 12.19 15.81
CA ARG A 391 21.66 11.79 15.67
C ARG A 391 21.47 10.34 16.04
N ARG A 392 20.49 10.06 16.90
CA ARG A 392 20.04 8.70 17.17
C ARG A 392 19.18 8.20 16.02
N ILE A 393 19.68 7.21 15.28
CA ILE A 393 18.95 6.62 14.14
C ILE A 393 18.35 5.29 14.59
N ALA A 394 17.02 5.17 14.52
CA ALA A 394 16.28 4.03 15.03
C ALA A 394 16.20 2.84 14.05
N ASN A 395 16.44 3.10 12.76
CA ASN A 395 16.19 2.12 11.69
C ASN A 395 17.11 2.35 10.48
N ALA A 396 17.20 1.34 9.61
CA ALA A 396 18.14 1.33 8.48
C ALA A 396 17.73 2.22 7.29
N HIS A 397 16.56 2.86 7.30
CA HIS A 397 16.03 3.55 6.13
C HIS A 397 16.06 2.70 4.84
N ASN A 398 15.87 1.39 4.98
CA ASN A 398 15.78 0.41 3.90
C ASN A 398 15.00 -0.80 4.42
N VAL A 399 13.90 -1.14 3.74
CA VAL A 399 12.94 -2.17 4.20
C VAL A 399 13.56 -3.55 4.41
N LEU A 400 14.55 -3.91 3.60
CA LEU A 400 15.20 -5.21 3.70
C LEU A 400 16.26 -5.21 4.80
N LEU A 401 17.15 -4.23 4.80
CA LEU A 401 18.23 -4.14 5.80
C LEU A 401 17.68 -3.97 7.22
N ASP A 402 16.57 -3.24 7.36
CA ASP A 402 15.88 -3.08 8.64
C ASP A 402 15.33 -4.42 9.16
N ALA A 403 14.74 -5.24 8.28
CA ALA A 403 14.27 -6.57 8.63
C ALA A 403 15.43 -7.49 9.06
N PHE A 404 16.56 -7.47 8.34
CA PHE A 404 17.76 -8.23 8.71
C PHE A 404 18.34 -7.77 10.04
N ALA A 405 18.47 -6.47 10.26
CA ALA A 405 19.01 -5.93 11.51
C ALA A 405 18.10 -6.24 12.72
N SER A 406 16.77 -6.16 12.52
CA SER A 406 15.80 -6.36 13.60
C SER A 406 15.59 -7.82 14.00
N GLY A 407 15.51 -8.74 13.03
CA GLY A 407 15.15 -10.15 13.28
C GLY A 407 16.12 -11.18 12.68
N GLY A 408 17.32 -10.75 12.27
CA GLY A 408 18.35 -11.61 11.71
C GLY A 408 18.00 -12.17 10.32
N LEU A 409 18.74 -13.21 9.93
CA LEU A 409 18.51 -13.91 8.66
C LEU A 409 17.07 -14.43 8.49
N PRO A 410 16.43 -15.05 9.52
CA PRO A 410 15.07 -15.57 9.34
C PRO A 410 14.07 -14.48 8.94
N LEU A 411 14.04 -13.34 9.62
CA LEU A 411 13.14 -12.25 9.29
C LEU A 411 13.52 -11.59 7.96
N GLY A 412 14.80 -11.32 7.76
CA GLY A 412 15.30 -10.73 6.52
C GLY A 412 14.95 -11.57 5.29
N ILE A 413 15.17 -12.89 5.35
CA ILE A 413 14.87 -13.82 4.26
C ILE A 413 13.36 -13.90 4.00
N THR A 414 12.53 -14.10 5.04
CA THR A 414 11.08 -14.23 4.87
C THR A 414 10.46 -12.95 4.33
N ASN A 415 10.88 -11.78 4.82
CA ASN A 415 10.44 -10.49 4.29
C ASN A 415 10.88 -10.30 2.82
N THR A 416 12.13 -10.65 2.51
CA THR A 416 12.69 -10.58 1.15
C THR A 416 11.92 -11.49 0.19
N ILE A 417 11.57 -12.71 0.59
CA ILE A 417 10.77 -13.63 -0.22
C ILE A 417 9.45 -12.98 -0.63
N VAL A 418 8.72 -12.39 0.31
CA VAL A 418 7.41 -11.77 0.04
C VAL A 418 7.54 -10.60 -0.94
N ILE A 419 8.51 -9.72 -0.70
CA ILE A 419 8.75 -8.53 -1.53
C ILE A 419 9.22 -8.92 -2.93
N LEU A 420 10.25 -9.77 -3.02
CA LEU A 420 10.82 -10.17 -4.31
C LEU A 420 9.85 -11.04 -5.12
N TYR A 421 9.08 -11.92 -4.47
CA TYR A 421 8.05 -12.68 -5.16
C TYR A 421 7.03 -11.75 -5.81
N SER A 422 6.56 -10.73 -5.10
CA SER A 422 5.61 -9.75 -5.65
C SER A 422 6.20 -8.96 -6.83
N GLY A 423 7.44 -8.51 -6.70
CA GLY A 423 8.18 -7.86 -7.79
C GLY A 423 8.42 -8.79 -8.99
N TRP A 424 8.77 -10.04 -8.72
CA TRP A 424 8.92 -11.08 -9.75
C TRP A 424 7.61 -11.31 -10.51
N MET A 425 6.48 -11.40 -9.81
CA MET A 425 5.17 -11.55 -10.45
C MET A 425 4.82 -10.36 -11.35
N VAL A 426 5.20 -9.14 -10.98
CA VAL A 426 5.08 -7.96 -11.84
C VAL A 426 5.92 -8.15 -13.12
N TRP A 427 7.16 -8.58 -12.99
CA TRP A 427 8.05 -8.80 -14.13
C TRP A 427 7.52 -9.87 -15.08
N VAL A 428 7.14 -11.04 -14.55
CA VAL A 428 6.63 -12.17 -15.34
C VAL A 428 5.31 -11.83 -16.03
N ARG A 429 4.43 -11.10 -15.36
CA ARG A 429 3.09 -10.75 -15.84
C ARG A 429 3.00 -9.37 -16.48
N ARG A 430 4.12 -8.67 -16.72
CA ARG A 430 4.15 -7.28 -17.18
C ARG A 430 3.33 -6.99 -18.43
N HIS A 431 3.17 -7.97 -19.33
CA HIS A 431 2.41 -7.80 -20.57
C HIS A 431 0.90 -8.00 -20.41
N THR A 432 0.49 -8.68 -19.34
CA THR A 432 -0.91 -9.02 -19.05
C THR A 432 -1.46 -8.35 -17.81
N MET A 433 -0.58 -7.87 -16.93
CA MET A 433 -0.94 -7.15 -15.71
C MET A 433 -1.41 -5.74 -16.00
N ALA A 434 -2.34 -5.24 -15.20
CA ALA A 434 -2.79 -3.85 -15.28
C ALA A 434 -1.63 -2.87 -15.02
N VAL A 435 -1.47 -1.89 -15.90
CA VAL A 435 -0.33 -0.96 -15.90
C VAL A 435 -0.22 -0.16 -14.60
N TYR A 436 -1.36 0.25 -14.02
CA TYR A 436 -1.39 0.98 -12.75
C TYR A 436 -0.80 0.16 -11.59
N LEU A 437 -0.99 -1.16 -11.62
CA LEU A 437 -0.46 -2.04 -10.59
C LEU A 437 1.06 -2.17 -10.69
N ILE A 438 1.58 -2.23 -11.92
CA ILE A 438 3.03 -2.21 -12.17
C ILE A 438 3.63 -0.91 -11.61
N ALA A 439 3.00 0.23 -11.92
CA ALA A 439 3.44 1.53 -11.40
C ALA A 439 3.44 1.54 -9.87
N ALA A 440 2.36 1.09 -9.23
CA ALA A 440 2.21 1.10 -7.78
C ALA A 440 3.24 0.20 -7.07
N VAL A 441 3.47 -1.02 -7.59
CA VAL A 441 4.47 -1.94 -7.03
C VAL A 441 5.88 -1.36 -7.16
N VAL A 442 6.25 -0.87 -8.34
CA VAL A 442 7.58 -0.28 -8.55
C VAL A 442 7.77 0.95 -7.67
N THR A 443 6.77 1.81 -7.56
CA THR A 443 6.80 2.97 -6.65
C THR A 443 7.04 2.53 -5.21
N PHE A 444 6.32 1.52 -4.71
CA PHE A 444 6.50 1.01 -3.36
C PHE A 444 7.90 0.43 -3.14
N LEU A 445 8.41 -0.37 -4.09
CA LEU A 445 9.75 -0.96 -4.00
C LEU A 445 10.85 0.11 -3.96
N VAL A 446 10.73 1.16 -4.77
CA VAL A 446 11.68 2.29 -4.76
C VAL A 446 11.57 3.06 -3.44
N CYS A 447 10.36 3.31 -2.92
CA CYS A 447 10.18 3.91 -1.59
C CYS A 447 10.87 3.06 -0.52
N GLY A 448 10.68 1.74 -0.53
CA GLY A 448 11.25 0.81 0.44
C GLY A 448 12.77 0.68 0.36
N PHE A 449 13.36 0.97 -0.80
CA PHE A 449 14.81 1.01 -0.95
C PHE A 449 15.45 2.22 -0.23
N TRP A 450 14.77 3.38 -0.25
CA TRP A 450 15.28 4.63 0.34
C TRP A 450 14.76 4.93 1.74
N ASP A 451 13.75 4.18 2.21
CA ASP A 451 13.15 4.37 3.54
C ASP A 451 12.40 3.10 3.99
N ILE A 452 11.69 3.17 5.09
CA ILE A 452 10.97 2.04 5.70
C ILE A 452 9.46 2.31 5.74
N PRO A 453 8.73 2.06 4.64
CA PRO A 453 7.28 2.26 4.60
C PRO A 453 6.53 1.43 5.65
N GLN A 454 7.09 0.31 6.09
CA GLN A 454 6.50 -0.58 7.10
C GLN A 454 6.47 0.01 8.52
N VAL A 455 7.02 1.17 8.77
CA VAL A 455 7.01 1.80 10.12
C VAL A 455 5.67 2.44 10.44
N ARG A 456 4.85 2.75 9.44
CA ARG A 456 3.57 3.42 9.63
C ARG A 456 2.44 2.71 8.90
N SER A 457 1.29 2.59 9.56
CA SER A 457 0.15 1.81 9.08
C SER A 457 -0.30 2.18 7.67
N TYR A 458 -0.39 3.47 7.34
CA TYR A 458 -0.86 3.88 6.02
C TYR A 458 0.05 3.38 4.89
N ALA A 459 1.34 3.66 4.95
CA ALA A 459 2.29 3.22 3.93
C ALA A 459 2.45 1.69 3.91
N ALA A 460 2.47 1.06 5.10
CA ALA A 460 2.61 -0.38 5.26
C ALA A 460 1.43 -1.16 4.69
N VAL A 461 0.21 -0.78 5.07
CA VAL A 461 -1.02 -1.44 4.59
C VAL A 461 -1.18 -1.26 3.08
N MET A 462 -1.02 -0.04 2.57
CA MET A 462 -1.14 0.21 1.14
C MET A 462 -0.06 -0.52 0.34
N GLY A 463 1.17 -0.57 0.85
CA GLY A 463 2.25 -1.37 0.27
C GLY A 463 1.93 -2.86 0.27
N GLY A 464 1.46 -3.39 1.40
CA GLY A 464 1.02 -4.78 1.52
C GLY A 464 -0.11 -5.12 0.54
N ILE A 465 -1.11 -4.25 0.40
CA ILE A 465 -2.20 -4.44 -0.57
C ILE A 465 -1.67 -4.48 -2.00
N VAL A 466 -0.84 -3.53 -2.39
CA VAL A 466 -0.28 -3.44 -3.75
C VAL A 466 0.59 -4.65 -4.08
N LEU A 467 1.47 -5.05 -3.17
CA LEU A 467 2.30 -6.25 -3.31
C LEU A 467 1.45 -7.52 -3.35
N GLY A 468 0.41 -7.62 -2.50
CA GLY A 468 -0.51 -8.76 -2.47
C GLY A 468 -1.34 -8.89 -3.75
N MET A 469 -1.83 -7.78 -4.30
CA MET A 469 -2.52 -7.75 -5.59
C MET A 469 -1.62 -8.26 -6.73
N ALA A 470 -0.33 -7.92 -6.71
CA ALA A 470 0.63 -8.39 -7.70
C ALA A 470 0.92 -9.89 -7.56
N ALA A 471 0.96 -10.39 -6.33
CA ALA A 471 1.21 -11.80 -6.02
C ALA A 471 -0.02 -12.69 -6.25
N GLY A 472 -1.22 -12.13 -6.16
CA GLY A 472 -2.50 -12.81 -6.29
C GLY A 472 -2.84 -13.26 -7.72
N PRO A 473 -4.09 -13.70 -7.96
CA PRO A 473 -4.57 -14.01 -9.29
C PRO A 473 -4.44 -12.81 -10.24
N LEU A 474 -4.22 -13.11 -11.52
CA LEU A 474 -3.97 -12.09 -12.52
C LEU A 474 -5.11 -11.07 -12.58
N ILE A 475 -4.79 -9.80 -12.34
CA ILE A 475 -5.63 -8.66 -12.66
C ILE A 475 -5.31 -8.32 -14.12
N ALA A 476 -6.08 -8.89 -15.05
CA ALA A 476 -5.88 -8.72 -16.47
C ALA A 476 -6.04 -7.24 -16.90
N ARG A 477 -5.33 -6.84 -17.93
CA ARG A 477 -5.62 -5.59 -18.65
C ARG A 477 -7.09 -5.68 -19.08
N SER A 478 -7.94 -4.81 -18.58
CA SER A 478 -9.31 -4.76 -19.04
C SER A 478 -9.31 -4.46 -20.55
N ALA A 479 -10.18 -5.14 -21.30
CA ALA A 479 -10.34 -4.92 -22.76
C ALA A 479 -10.59 -3.45 -23.15
N GLY A 480 -10.96 -2.58 -22.19
CA GLY A 480 -11.00 -1.12 -22.37
C GLY A 480 -9.63 -0.46 -22.62
N GLY A 481 -8.52 -1.19 -22.48
CA GLY A 481 -7.21 -0.73 -22.95
C GLY A 481 -7.09 -0.65 -24.47
N GLU A 482 -7.94 -1.35 -25.21
CA GLU A 482 -8.02 -1.26 -26.66
C GLU A 482 -8.71 0.02 -27.14
N ALA A 483 -9.59 0.62 -26.35
CA ALA A 483 -10.24 1.90 -26.66
C ALA A 483 -9.30 3.13 -26.55
N LEU A 484 -8.07 2.97 -26.06
CA LEU A 484 -7.02 4.01 -26.11
C LEU A 484 -6.22 3.98 -27.42
N ALA A 485 -6.49 3.03 -28.30
CA ALA A 485 -5.76 2.82 -29.55
C ALA A 485 -6.57 3.23 -30.81
N ALA A 486 -7.80 3.68 -30.65
CA ALA A 486 -8.64 4.24 -31.72
C ALA A 486 -8.79 5.81 -31.45
#